data_f0412b02afdace9a7f2278707cb6fdac
#
_entry.id   f0412b02afdace9a7f2278707cb6fdac
#
_cell.length_a   1.000
_cell.length_b   1.000
_cell.length_c   1.000
_cell.angle_alpha   90.00
_cell.angle_beta   90.00
_cell.angle_gamma   90.00
#
_symmetry.space_group_name_H-M   'P 1'
#
loop_
_entity.id
_entity.type
_entity.pdbx_description
1 polymer ?
#
loop_
_entity_poly.entity_id
_entity_poly.type
_entity_poly.pdbx_seq_one_letter_code
_entity_poly.pdbx_strand_id
1 'polypeptide(L)'
;MLQTILAGLPKDFPAPVLVVQHIAHGFLAGMAEWLNHTTGLRIHIASYGTRPLPGHVYLAPDDFHMGIHAGGTIVLTREEPENHLRPAVSFLFRSLAEAYGPNALGVLLTGMGKDGAAELKLMKDRGAITIAQD
;
A
#
# COMPACT_ATOMS: atom_id res chain seq x y z
N MET A 1 -3.08 13.34 -5.30
CA MET A 1 -1.65 13.08 -4.94
C MET A 1 -1.20 11.70 -5.36
N LEU A 2 -1.92 10.65 -4.97
CA LEU A 2 -1.56 9.27 -5.35
C LEU A 2 -1.48 9.11 -6.89
N GLN A 3 -2.46 9.62 -7.61
CA GLN A 3 -2.49 9.53 -9.06
C GLN A 3 -1.24 10.18 -9.70
N THR A 4 -0.84 11.33 -9.19
CA THR A 4 0.33 12.06 -9.70
C THR A 4 1.61 11.24 -9.50
N ILE A 5 1.76 10.62 -8.34
CA ILE A 5 2.93 9.80 -8.04
C ILE A 5 2.97 8.58 -8.94
N LEU A 6 1.85 7.86 -9.04
CA LEU A 6 1.78 6.64 -9.87
C LEU A 6 1.98 6.95 -11.35
N ALA A 7 1.41 8.05 -11.84
CA ALA A 7 1.57 8.46 -13.24
C ALA A 7 3.03 8.80 -13.57
N GLY A 8 3.81 9.20 -12.56
CA GLY A 8 5.23 9.50 -12.74
C GLY A 8 6.13 8.27 -12.74
N LEU A 9 5.63 7.09 -12.40
CA LEU A 9 6.43 5.87 -12.41
C LEU A 9 6.47 5.27 -13.82
N PRO A 10 7.62 4.71 -14.25
CA PRO A 10 7.68 4.02 -15.54
C PRO A 10 6.84 2.75 -15.52
N LYS A 11 6.34 2.32 -16.68
CA LYS A 11 5.54 1.10 -16.80
C LYS A 11 6.32 -0.15 -16.42
N ASP A 12 7.65 -0.11 -16.57
CA ASP A 12 8.54 -1.20 -16.19
C ASP A 12 9.17 -0.99 -14.82
N PHE A 13 8.49 -0.27 -13.95
CA PHE A 13 8.95 -0.03 -12.58
C PHE A 13 9.34 -1.37 -11.94
N PRO A 14 10.53 -1.46 -11.32
CA PRO A 14 11.11 -2.77 -10.95
C PRO A 14 10.49 -3.42 -9.72
N ALA A 15 9.54 -2.77 -9.05
CA ALA A 15 8.94 -3.30 -7.83
C ALA A 15 7.42 -3.24 -7.90
N PRO A 16 6.73 -4.14 -7.18
CA PRO A 16 5.29 -3.99 -6.98
C PRO A 16 5.00 -2.83 -6.03
N VAL A 17 3.82 -2.23 -6.18
CA VAL A 17 3.37 -1.11 -5.34
C VAL A 17 2.12 -1.54 -4.59
N LEU A 18 2.15 -1.46 -3.28
CA LEU A 18 1.00 -1.76 -2.41
C LEU A 18 0.49 -0.46 -1.83
N VAL A 19 -0.82 -0.23 -1.94
CA VAL A 19 -1.43 1.05 -1.57
C VAL A 19 -2.59 0.84 -0.61
N VAL A 20 -2.58 1.58 0.49
CA VAL A 20 -3.75 1.77 1.34
C VAL A 20 -4.21 3.20 1.13
N GLN A 21 -5.42 3.37 0.62
CA GLN A 21 -6.03 4.66 0.39
C GLN A 21 -7.34 4.73 1.16
N HIS A 22 -7.46 5.72 2.02
CA HIS A 22 -8.70 5.94 2.76
C HIS A 22 -9.73 6.59 1.82
N ILE A 23 -10.73 5.83 1.45
CA ILE A 23 -11.74 6.22 0.47
C ILE A 23 -13.10 5.72 0.98
N ALA A 24 -14.17 6.41 0.62
CA ALA A 24 -15.50 6.00 1.02
C ALA A 24 -15.82 4.59 0.48
N HIS A 25 -16.50 3.81 1.31
CA HIS A 25 -16.85 2.44 0.97
C HIS A 25 -17.64 2.39 -0.35
N GLY A 26 -17.27 1.48 -1.24
CA GLY A 26 -17.93 1.32 -2.53
C GLY A 26 -17.31 2.11 -3.68
N PHE A 27 -16.35 3.01 -3.41
CA PHE A 27 -15.74 3.83 -4.47
C PHE A 27 -14.43 3.28 -5.00
N LEU A 28 -13.93 2.19 -4.42
CA LEU A 28 -12.60 1.66 -4.75
C LEU A 28 -12.50 1.16 -6.20
N ALA A 29 -13.54 0.48 -6.69
CA ALA A 29 -13.53 -0.06 -8.05
C ALA A 29 -13.43 1.07 -9.09
N GLY A 30 -14.17 2.16 -8.89
CA GLY A 30 -14.10 3.33 -9.78
C GLY A 30 -12.73 4.00 -9.74
N MET A 31 -12.14 4.09 -8.55
CA MET A 31 -10.80 4.63 -8.40
C MET A 31 -9.76 3.76 -9.12
N ALA A 32 -9.86 2.45 -8.97
CA ALA A 32 -8.94 1.53 -9.65
C ALA A 32 -9.01 1.68 -11.17
N GLU A 33 -10.23 1.76 -11.71
CA GLU A 33 -10.43 1.95 -13.14
C GLU A 33 -9.86 3.28 -13.61
N TRP A 34 -10.11 4.36 -12.88
CA TRP A 34 -9.57 5.67 -13.21
C TRP A 34 -8.04 5.66 -13.20
N LEU A 35 -7.42 5.05 -12.21
CA LEU A 35 -5.97 4.95 -12.13
C LEU A 35 -5.39 4.12 -13.28
N ASN A 36 -6.07 3.04 -13.69
CA ASN A 36 -5.65 2.27 -14.85
C ASN A 36 -5.57 3.13 -16.11
N HIS A 37 -6.58 4.00 -16.31
CA HIS A 37 -6.62 4.87 -17.48
C HIS A 37 -5.60 6.00 -17.44
N THR A 38 -5.29 6.53 -16.25
CA THR A 38 -4.52 7.77 -16.12
C THR A 38 -3.05 7.57 -15.80
N THR A 39 -2.64 6.38 -15.36
CA THR A 39 -1.25 6.16 -14.95
C THR A 39 -0.46 5.28 -15.91
N GLY A 40 -1.12 4.47 -16.70
CA GLY A 40 -0.44 3.50 -17.55
C GLY A 40 0.07 2.27 -16.82
N LEU A 41 -0.06 2.22 -15.49
CA LEU A 41 0.28 1.05 -14.69
C LEU A 41 -0.90 0.10 -14.61
N ARG A 42 -0.63 -1.15 -14.24
CA ARG A 42 -1.69 -2.14 -14.05
C ARG A 42 -2.15 -2.07 -12.60
N ILE A 43 -3.37 -1.59 -12.41
CA ILE A 43 -3.96 -1.37 -11.08
C ILE A 43 -4.92 -2.51 -10.76
N HIS A 44 -4.75 -3.11 -9.59
CA HIS A 44 -5.58 -4.20 -9.11
C HIS A 44 -6.16 -3.87 -7.74
N ILE A 45 -7.35 -4.39 -7.46
CA ILE A 45 -7.81 -4.50 -6.08
C ILE A 45 -7.23 -5.82 -5.59
N ALA A 46 -6.50 -5.77 -4.48
CA ALA A 46 -5.72 -6.91 -4.00
C ALA A 46 -6.59 -8.12 -3.68
N SER A 47 -6.06 -9.31 -3.96
CA SER A 47 -6.68 -10.58 -3.61
C SER A 47 -5.74 -11.37 -2.71
N TYR A 48 -6.30 -12.13 -1.79
CA TYR A 48 -5.54 -12.97 -0.85
C TYR A 48 -4.70 -13.99 -1.62
N GLY A 49 -3.44 -14.12 -1.21
CA GLY A 49 -2.55 -15.12 -1.77
C GLY A 49 -1.86 -14.72 -3.07
N THR A 50 -2.17 -13.54 -3.61
CA THR A 50 -1.52 -13.07 -4.83
C THR A 50 -0.06 -12.75 -4.55
N ARG A 51 0.82 -13.17 -5.47
CA ARG A 51 2.22 -12.75 -5.45
C ARG A 51 2.35 -11.46 -6.27
N PRO A 52 2.66 -10.33 -5.63
CA PRO A 52 2.73 -9.06 -6.35
C PRO A 52 3.81 -9.07 -7.42
N LEU A 53 3.49 -8.47 -8.57
CA LEU A 53 4.39 -8.40 -9.72
C LEU A 53 4.98 -7.00 -9.87
N PRO A 54 6.26 -6.88 -10.30
CA PRO A 54 6.85 -5.58 -10.60
C PRO A 54 6.02 -4.80 -11.61
N GLY A 55 5.89 -3.49 -11.41
CA GLY A 55 5.13 -2.62 -12.30
C GLY A 55 3.63 -2.67 -12.11
N HIS A 56 3.14 -3.52 -11.22
CA HIS A 56 1.72 -3.61 -10.89
C HIS A 56 1.44 -2.92 -9.57
N VAL A 57 0.24 -2.38 -9.42
CA VAL A 57 -0.22 -1.67 -8.22
C VAL A 57 -1.39 -2.44 -7.62
N TYR A 58 -1.36 -2.64 -6.31
CA TYR A 58 -2.37 -3.42 -5.59
C TYR A 58 -2.99 -2.53 -4.52
N LEU A 59 -4.28 -2.25 -4.66
CA LEU A 59 -5.03 -1.44 -3.71
C LEU A 59 -5.68 -2.34 -2.67
N ALA A 60 -5.61 -1.94 -1.40
CA ALA A 60 -6.28 -2.68 -0.34
C ALA A 60 -7.80 -2.61 -0.52
N PRO A 61 -8.50 -3.76 -0.47
CA PRO A 61 -9.96 -3.75 -0.62
C PRO A 61 -10.65 -3.14 0.59
N ASP A 62 -11.88 -2.68 0.39
CA ASP A 62 -12.69 -2.12 1.47
C ASP A 62 -12.82 -3.13 2.61
N ASP A 63 -12.70 -2.62 3.84
CA ASP A 63 -12.95 -3.37 5.08
C ASP A 63 -12.02 -4.56 5.33
N PHE A 64 -10.83 -4.56 4.71
CA PHE A 64 -9.78 -5.54 4.97
C PHE A 64 -8.46 -4.85 5.20
N HIS A 65 -7.70 -5.31 6.19
CA HIS A 65 -6.29 -4.96 6.26
C HIS A 65 -5.53 -5.72 5.18
N MET A 66 -4.59 -5.04 4.55
CA MET A 66 -3.69 -5.66 3.57
C MET A 66 -2.27 -5.65 4.12
N GLY A 67 -1.63 -6.79 4.05
CA GLY A 67 -0.22 -6.92 4.39
C GLY A 67 0.48 -7.85 3.42
N ILE A 68 1.76 -8.09 3.68
CA ILE A 68 2.57 -9.00 2.90
C ILE A 68 3.14 -10.09 3.82
N HIS A 69 2.99 -11.34 3.41
CA HIS A 69 3.55 -12.47 4.14
C HIS A 69 5.05 -12.60 3.84
N ALA A 70 5.80 -13.17 4.78
CA ALA A 70 7.24 -13.37 4.62
C ALA A 70 7.62 -14.10 3.33
N GLY A 71 6.73 -14.95 2.82
CA GLY A 71 6.91 -15.63 1.53
C GLY A 71 6.66 -14.78 0.31
N GLY A 72 6.26 -13.52 0.47
CA GLY A 72 6.05 -12.59 -0.64
C GLY A 72 4.64 -12.57 -1.20
N THR A 73 3.64 -13.11 -0.51
CA THR A 73 2.25 -13.09 -0.97
C THR A 73 1.41 -12.09 -0.17
N ILE A 74 0.41 -11.52 -0.82
CA ILE A 74 -0.53 -10.61 -0.18
C ILE A 74 -1.43 -11.38 0.79
N VAL A 75 -1.60 -10.83 2.00
CA VAL A 75 -2.57 -11.31 2.97
C VAL A 75 -3.63 -10.24 3.19
N LEU A 76 -4.87 -10.68 3.36
CA LEU A 76 -6.00 -9.81 3.69
C LEU A 76 -6.65 -10.37 4.94
N THR A 77 -6.89 -9.50 5.92
CA THR A 77 -7.51 -9.91 7.18
C THR A 77 -8.61 -8.96 7.59
N ARG A 78 -9.51 -9.45 8.44
CA ARG A 78 -10.51 -8.62 9.07
C ARG A 78 -10.25 -8.46 10.57
N GLU A 79 -8.98 -8.46 10.95
CA GLU A 79 -8.57 -8.12 12.31
C GLU A 79 -9.06 -6.72 12.66
N GLU A 80 -9.09 -6.43 13.96
CA GLU A 80 -9.60 -5.17 14.49
C GLU A 80 -9.06 -3.95 13.73
N PRO A 81 -9.87 -2.93 13.51
CA PRO A 81 -9.38 -1.67 12.93
C PRO A 81 -8.22 -1.11 13.74
N GLU A 82 -7.27 -0.47 13.07
CA GLU A 82 -6.17 0.25 13.70
C GLU A 82 -6.35 1.74 13.43
N ASN A 83 -6.22 2.55 14.46
CA ASN A 83 -6.51 4.00 14.38
C ASN A 83 -7.93 4.24 13.85
N HIS A 84 -8.86 3.36 14.22
CA HIS A 84 -10.27 3.36 13.74
C HIS A 84 -10.42 3.09 12.23
N LEU A 85 -9.37 2.56 11.58
CA LEU A 85 -9.35 2.35 10.13
C LEU A 85 -9.10 0.89 9.77
N ARG A 86 -9.77 0.43 8.75
CA ARG A 86 -9.57 -0.87 8.10
C ARG A 86 -9.98 -0.75 6.64
N PRO A 87 -9.05 -0.69 5.68
CA PRO A 87 -7.60 -0.92 5.82
C PRO A 87 -6.88 0.20 6.57
N ALA A 88 -5.81 -0.17 7.27
CA ALA A 88 -4.94 0.78 7.93
C ALA A 88 -3.54 0.72 7.30
N VAL A 89 -2.93 1.88 7.13
CA VAL A 89 -1.54 1.99 6.68
C VAL A 89 -0.60 1.33 7.68
N SER A 90 -0.89 1.49 8.98
CA SER A 90 -0.09 0.89 10.05
C SER A 90 0.06 -0.63 9.89
N PHE A 91 -1.02 -1.32 9.55
CA PHE A 91 -0.98 -2.76 9.32
C PHE A 91 -0.05 -3.13 8.17
N LEU A 92 -0.18 -2.43 7.03
CA LEU A 92 0.64 -2.70 5.85
C LEU A 92 2.12 -2.43 6.14
N PHE A 93 2.44 -1.27 6.70
CA PHE A 93 3.82 -0.89 6.96
C PHE A 93 4.50 -1.86 7.93
N ARG A 94 3.79 -2.26 8.99
CA ARG A 94 4.35 -3.21 9.95
C ARG A 94 4.66 -4.55 9.28
N SER A 95 3.77 -5.04 8.44
CA SER A 95 3.99 -6.30 7.72
C SER A 95 5.19 -6.20 6.77
N LEU A 96 5.36 -5.06 6.09
CA LEU A 96 6.50 -4.83 5.21
C LEU A 96 7.81 -4.73 5.97
N ALA A 97 7.81 -4.07 7.13
CA ALA A 97 8.99 -3.97 7.97
C ALA A 97 9.48 -5.36 8.37
N GLU A 98 8.56 -6.24 8.73
CA GLU A 98 8.89 -7.60 9.16
C GLU A 98 9.31 -8.50 7.99
N ALA A 99 8.62 -8.40 6.85
CA ALA A 99 8.84 -9.31 5.73
C ALA A 99 10.04 -8.92 4.85
N TYR A 100 10.27 -7.62 4.67
CA TYR A 100 11.27 -7.15 3.72
C TYR A 100 12.39 -6.29 4.34
N GLY A 101 12.18 -5.68 5.51
CA GLY A 101 13.20 -4.87 6.15
C GLY A 101 13.83 -3.85 5.19
N PRO A 102 15.14 -3.95 4.91
CA PRO A 102 15.83 -2.98 4.05
C PRO A 102 15.43 -3.04 2.58
N ASN A 103 14.69 -4.06 2.17
CA ASN A 103 14.26 -4.24 0.78
C ASN A 103 12.90 -3.61 0.49
N ALA A 104 12.38 -2.80 1.40
CA ALA A 104 11.13 -2.09 1.24
C ALA A 104 11.35 -0.59 1.12
N LEU A 105 10.38 0.09 0.52
CA LEU A 105 10.32 1.55 0.48
C LEU A 105 8.95 1.95 1.01
N GLY A 106 8.92 2.76 2.05
CA GLY A 106 7.68 3.27 2.63
C GLY A 106 7.43 4.72 2.26
N VAL A 107 6.23 5.03 1.79
CA VAL A 107 5.82 6.40 1.45
C VAL A 107 4.52 6.71 2.17
N LEU A 108 4.52 7.75 2.98
CA LEU A 108 3.34 8.22 3.69
C LEU A 108 2.96 9.60 3.19
N LEU A 109 1.78 9.70 2.58
CA LEU A 109 1.28 10.96 2.04
C LEU A 109 0.47 11.70 3.09
N THR A 110 0.28 13.01 2.90
CA THR A 110 -0.49 13.84 3.83
C THR A 110 -1.96 13.44 3.87
N GLY A 111 -2.64 13.84 4.95
CA GLY A 111 -4.08 13.61 5.09
C GLY A 111 -4.46 12.28 5.71
N MET A 112 -3.47 11.49 6.14
CA MET A 112 -3.70 10.16 6.72
C MET A 112 -3.79 10.18 8.26
N GLY A 113 -3.74 11.35 8.87
CA GLY A 113 -3.76 11.47 10.32
C GLY A 113 -2.55 10.81 10.96
N LYS A 114 -2.79 10.00 12.00
CA LYS A 114 -1.72 9.27 12.70
C LYS A 114 -1.43 7.90 12.07
N ASP A 115 -2.29 7.45 11.15
CA ASP A 115 -2.18 6.11 10.60
C ASP A 115 -0.89 5.96 9.79
N GLY A 116 -0.06 5.02 10.20
CA GLY A 116 1.19 4.69 9.52
C GLY A 116 2.42 5.44 10.03
N ALA A 117 2.27 6.50 10.83
CA ALA A 117 3.42 7.31 11.24
C ALA A 117 4.44 6.53 12.07
N ALA A 118 3.97 5.81 13.10
CA ALA A 118 4.84 5.01 13.94
C ALA A 118 5.46 3.84 13.17
N GLU A 119 4.69 3.25 12.27
CA GLU A 119 5.13 2.10 11.49
C GLU A 119 6.08 2.50 10.36
N LEU A 120 5.97 3.73 9.85
CA LEU A 120 6.97 4.26 8.91
C LEU A 120 8.33 4.33 9.60
N LYS A 121 8.35 4.81 10.86
CA LYS A 121 9.56 4.81 11.67
C LYS A 121 10.09 3.39 11.89
N LEU A 122 9.21 2.43 12.15
CA LEU A 122 9.60 1.03 12.28
C LEU A 122 10.27 0.53 11.01
N MET A 123 9.72 0.84 9.84
CA MET A 123 10.32 0.47 8.56
C MET A 123 11.73 1.06 8.44
N LYS A 124 11.88 2.34 8.79
CA LYS A 124 13.18 3.01 8.76
C LYS A 124 14.17 2.31 9.70
N ASP A 125 13.75 1.98 10.90
CA ASP A 125 14.59 1.30 11.90
C ASP A 125 15.02 -0.09 11.41
N ARG A 126 14.24 -0.71 10.52
CA ARG A 126 14.55 -2.00 9.91
C ARG A 126 15.33 -1.86 8.60
N GLY A 127 15.78 -0.66 8.27
CA GLY A 127 16.65 -0.41 7.14
C GLY A 127 15.98 0.05 5.86
N ALA A 128 14.65 0.19 5.83
CA ALA A 128 13.94 0.66 4.66
C ALA A 128 14.21 2.14 4.39
N ILE A 129 14.10 2.53 3.12
CA ILE A 129 14.05 3.94 2.75
C ILE A 129 12.63 4.42 3.00
N THR A 130 12.49 5.55 3.67
CA THR A 130 11.16 6.09 4.01
C THR A 130 11.03 7.53 3.55
N ILE A 131 9.85 7.86 3.05
CA ILE A 131 9.51 9.21 2.59
C ILE A 131 8.19 9.60 3.25
N ALA A 132 8.16 10.75 3.87
CA ALA A 132 6.92 11.30 4.43
C ALA A 132 6.69 12.67 3.84
N GLN A 133 5.47 12.92 3.43
CA GLN A 133 5.06 14.23 2.93
C GLN A 133 4.56 15.08 4.10
N ASP A 134 5.02 16.29 4.17
CA ASP A 134 4.58 17.24 5.20
C ASP A 134 3.14 17.71 4.97
#